data_2804c0f6249d203244bba5c3661294bc
#
_entry.id   2804c0f6249d203244bba5c3661294bc
#
_cell.length_a   1.000
_cell.length_b   1.000
_cell.length_c   1.000
_cell.angle_alpha   90.00
_cell.angle_beta   90.00
_cell.angle_gamma   90.00
#
_symmetry.space_group_name_H-M   'P 1'
#
loop_
_entity.id
_entity.type
_entity.pdbx_description
1 polymer ?
#
loop_
_entity_poly.entity_id
_entity_poly.type
_entity_poly.pdbx_seq_one_letter_code
_entity_poly.pdbx_strand_id
1 'polypeptide(L)'
;MGWLGLVRDGGQIFATIFILAIAILLVSSLFLSGKVGQFLINSLESKADVSVYFKEAALEEDIAQVQDELAKIPEVKEIIYISKDQALEEFKKRYENNPVLMDSVKELGGNPFLASLRIQAKQAGQYKVITGFIDNLSIDDIIEKVDYSQRQNVIERIFSITSFLGKTGILFS
;
A
#
# COMPACT_ATOMS: atom_id res chain seq x y z
N MET A 1 17.53 -26.22 -58.08
CA MET A 1 16.47 -25.26 -58.42
C MET A 1 15.73 -24.71 -57.17
N GLY A 2 16.30 -24.73 -55.98
CA GLY A 2 15.62 -24.29 -54.74
C GLY A 2 15.95 -22.85 -54.29
N TRP A 3 17.04 -22.26 -54.76
CA TRP A 3 17.50 -20.94 -54.26
C TRP A 3 16.79 -19.73 -54.89
N LEU A 4 16.30 -19.85 -56.09
CA LEU A 4 15.58 -18.80 -56.78
C LEU A 4 14.12 -18.62 -56.28
N GLY A 5 13.53 -19.64 -55.68
CA GLY A 5 12.23 -19.54 -55.00
C GLY A 5 12.31 -18.73 -53.68
N LEU A 6 13.36 -18.91 -52.91
CA LEU A 6 13.58 -18.22 -51.63
C LEU A 6 13.70 -16.69 -51.79
N VAL A 7 14.29 -16.20 -52.88
CA VAL A 7 14.43 -14.75 -53.13
C VAL A 7 13.10 -14.13 -53.60
N ARG A 8 12.28 -14.89 -54.31
CA ARG A 8 10.99 -14.42 -54.84
C ARG A 8 9.92 -14.38 -53.77
N ASP A 9 9.98 -15.30 -52.77
CA ASP A 9 9.03 -15.39 -51.68
C ASP A 9 9.53 -14.72 -50.37
N GLY A 10 10.69 -14.04 -50.43
CA GLY A 10 11.33 -13.37 -49.29
C GLY A 10 10.39 -12.40 -48.57
N GLY A 11 9.53 -11.68 -49.28
CA GLY A 11 8.57 -10.78 -48.73
C GLY A 11 7.50 -11.49 -47.87
N GLN A 12 7.05 -12.68 -48.26
CA GLN A 12 6.08 -13.47 -47.50
C GLN A 12 6.71 -14.06 -46.23
N ILE A 13 7.95 -14.51 -46.31
CA ILE A 13 8.72 -15.03 -45.18
C ILE A 13 8.92 -13.92 -44.14
N PHE A 14 9.34 -12.74 -44.57
CA PHE A 14 9.50 -11.57 -43.70
C PHE A 14 8.16 -11.18 -43.05
N ALA A 15 7.06 -11.15 -43.81
CA ALA A 15 5.74 -10.84 -43.25
C ALA A 15 5.30 -11.86 -42.17
N THR A 16 5.53 -13.14 -42.40
CA THR A 16 5.18 -14.20 -41.45
C THR A 16 6.01 -14.09 -40.17
N ILE A 17 7.32 -13.88 -40.27
CA ILE A 17 8.21 -13.67 -39.12
C ILE A 17 7.78 -12.42 -38.32
N PHE A 18 7.43 -11.35 -39.02
CA PHE A 18 7.00 -10.09 -38.39
C PHE A 18 5.69 -10.26 -37.63
N ILE A 19 4.71 -10.97 -38.23
CA ILE A 19 3.43 -11.27 -37.56
C ILE A 19 3.67 -12.14 -36.29
N LEU A 20 4.52 -13.17 -36.42
CA LEU A 20 4.89 -14.01 -35.28
C LEU A 20 5.57 -13.22 -34.17
N ALA A 21 6.49 -12.33 -34.52
CA ALA A 21 7.19 -11.48 -33.58
C ALA A 21 6.21 -10.55 -32.82
N ILE A 22 5.27 -9.94 -33.54
CA ILE A 22 4.22 -9.11 -32.92
C ILE A 22 3.33 -9.95 -32.01
N ALA A 23 2.92 -11.14 -32.42
CA ALA A 23 2.08 -12.01 -31.60
C ALA A 23 2.79 -12.39 -30.27
N ILE A 24 4.07 -12.76 -30.34
CA ILE A 24 4.87 -13.08 -29.16
C ILE A 24 5.03 -11.83 -28.27
N LEU A 25 5.27 -10.66 -28.86
CA LEU A 25 5.40 -9.41 -28.12
C LEU A 25 4.11 -9.04 -27.39
N LEU A 26 2.95 -9.19 -28.04
CA LEU A 26 1.65 -8.95 -27.42
C LEU A 26 1.38 -9.89 -26.25
N VAL A 27 1.63 -11.21 -26.43
CA VAL A 27 1.43 -12.19 -25.35
C VAL A 27 2.39 -11.92 -24.19
N SER A 28 3.66 -11.61 -24.47
CA SER A 28 4.65 -11.26 -23.45
C SER A 28 4.28 -9.99 -22.71
N SER A 29 3.77 -8.98 -23.42
CA SER A 29 3.30 -7.72 -22.83
C SER A 29 2.14 -7.93 -21.87
N LEU A 30 1.16 -8.75 -22.23
CA LEU A 30 0.02 -9.09 -21.36
C LEU A 30 0.50 -9.82 -20.10
N PHE A 31 1.43 -10.75 -20.23
CA PHE A 31 1.96 -11.50 -19.09
C PHE A 31 2.79 -10.61 -18.15
N LEU A 32 3.58 -9.70 -18.71
CA LEU A 32 4.38 -8.75 -17.95
C LEU A 32 3.50 -7.73 -17.20
N SER A 33 2.43 -7.24 -17.84
CA SER A 33 1.49 -6.29 -17.25
C SER A 33 0.82 -6.83 -15.99
N GLY A 34 0.48 -8.12 -15.95
CA GLY A 34 -0.08 -8.77 -14.76
C GLY A 34 0.90 -8.80 -13.57
N LYS A 35 2.16 -9.14 -13.82
CA LYS A 35 3.20 -9.19 -12.77
C LYS A 35 3.60 -7.81 -12.27
N VAL A 36 3.70 -6.83 -13.16
CA VAL A 36 3.99 -5.43 -12.79
C VAL A 36 2.84 -4.85 -11.96
N GLY A 37 1.59 -5.14 -12.33
CA GLY A 37 0.42 -4.74 -11.55
C GLY A 37 0.45 -5.27 -10.12
N GLN A 38 0.71 -6.56 -9.93
CA GLN A 38 0.84 -7.17 -8.60
C GLN A 38 2.01 -6.60 -7.79
N PHE A 39 3.16 -6.38 -8.42
CA PHE A 39 4.31 -5.77 -7.76
C PHE A 39 4.01 -4.35 -7.27
N LEU A 40 3.32 -3.54 -8.08
CA LEU A 40 2.92 -2.19 -7.71
C LEU A 40 1.91 -2.21 -6.55
N ILE A 41 0.91 -3.12 -6.58
CA ILE A 41 -0.06 -3.27 -5.50
C ILE A 41 0.67 -3.64 -4.21
N ASN A 42 1.49 -4.67 -4.19
CA ASN A 42 2.23 -5.09 -3.00
C ASN A 42 3.17 -4.00 -2.46
N SER A 43 3.78 -3.21 -3.36
CA SER A 43 4.65 -2.09 -2.98
C SER A 43 3.88 -0.90 -2.40
N LEU A 44 2.60 -0.72 -2.77
CA LEU A 44 1.71 0.29 -2.23
C LEU A 44 1.03 -0.19 -0.94
N GLU A 45 0.67 -1.47 -0.86
CA GLU A 45 0.10 -2.11 0.33
C GLU A 45 1.02 -2.00 1.55
N SER A 46 2.33 -2.13 1.35
CA SER A 46 3.32 -2.00 2.42
C SER A 46 3.45 -0.58 3.01
N LYS A 47 2.79 0.41 2.41
CA LYS A 47 2.84 1.82 2.83
C LYS A 47 1.49 2.37 3.29
N ALA A 48 0.44 1.56 3.25
CA ALA A 48 -0.87 1.94 3.73
C ALA A 48 -1.02 1.41 5.16
N ASP A 49 -1.00 2.29 6.15
CA ASP A 49 -1.17 1.96 7.55
C ASP A 49 -2.37 2.75 8.09
N VAL A 50 -3.12 2.16 9.00
CA VAL A 50 -4.04 2.88 9.87
C VAL A 50 -3.27 3.28 11.12
N SER A 51 -3.26 4.57 11.45
CA SER A 51 -2.61 5.06 12.65
C SER A 51 -3.66 5.54 13.64
N VAL A 52 -3.66 4.96 14.84
CA VAL A 52 -4.51 5.37 15.97
C VAL A 52 -3.64 6.18 16.90
N TYR A 53 -3.96 7.45 17.09
CA TYR A 53 -3.26 8.34 18.00
C TYR A 53 -4.00 8.43 19.32
N PHE A 54 -3.28 8.31 20.42
CA PHE A 54 -3.84 8.35 21.77
C PHE A 54 -3.69 9.73 22.38
N LYS A 55 -4.66 10.11 23.22
CA LYS A 55 -4.58 11.33 24.01
C LYS A 55 -3.37 11.32 24.92
N GLU A 56 -2.91 12.50 25.27
CA GLU A 56 -1.73 12.63 26.15
C GLU A 56 -1.90 11.95 27.52
N ALA A 57 -3.13 11.91 28.01
CA ALA A 57 -3.50 11.28 29.28
C ALA A 57 -3.72 9.76 29.23
N ALA A 58 -3.68 9.13 28.04
CA ALA A 58 -3.84 7.70 27.90
C ALA A 58 -2.71 6.94 28.59
N LEU A 59 -3.07 5.94 29.39
CA LEU A 59 -2.10 5.09 30.08
C LEU A 59 -1.55 4.04 29.11
N GLU A 60 -0.31 3.63 29.33
CA GLU A 60 0.31 2.57 28.51
C GLU A 60 -0.45 1.24 28.60
N GLU A 61 -1.07 0.95 29.73
CA GLU A 61 -1.90 -0.23 29.95
C GLU A 61 -3.16 -0.21 29.05
N ASP A 62 -3.79 0.95 28.89
CA ASP A 62 -4.96 1.11 28.02
C ASP A 62 -4.55 0.92 26.54
N ILE A 63 -3.41 1.47 26.15
CA ILE A 63 -2.86 1.32 24.80
C ILE A 63 -2.55 -0.15 24.52
N ALA A 64 -1.95 -0.86 25.48
CA ALA A 64 -1.65 -2.28 25.34
C ALA A 64 -2.92 -3.12 25.21
N GLN A 65 -3.97 -2.79 25.96
CA GLN A 65 -5.28 -3.46 25.84
C GLN A 65 -5.88 -3.27 24.45
N VAL A 66 -5.85 -2.05 23.90
CA VAL A 66 -6.31 -1.76 22.53
C VAL A 66 -5.48 -2.55 21.51
N GLN A 67 -4.15 -2.62 21.69
CA GLN A 67 -3.28 -3.40 20.83
C GLN A 67 -3.66 -4.89 20.83
N ASP A 68 -3.93 -5.46 22.00
CA ASP A 68 -4.33 -6.85 22.15
C ASP A 68 -5.68 -7.15 21.49
N GLU A 69 -6.66 -6.24 21.61
CA GLU A 69 -7.95 -6.38 20.94
C GLU A 69 -7.82 -6.31 19.42
N LEU A 70 -7.01 -5.38 18.89
CA LEU A 70 -6.76 -5.26 17.47
C LEU A 70 -5.96 -6.46 16.91
N ALA A 71 -5.09 -7.05 17.72
CA ALA A 71 -4.32 -8.24 17.32
C ALA A 71 -5.19 -9.49 17.12
N LYS A 72 -6.41 -9.53 17.68
CA LYS A 72 -7.36 -10.63 17.48
C LYS A 72 -8.06 -10.59 16.13
N ILE A 73 -7.96 -9.47 15.40
CA ILE A 73 -8.59 -9.29 14.09
C ILE A 73 -7.82 -10.10 13.04
N PRO A 74 -8.44 -11.06 12.33
CA PRO A 74 -7.73 -11.91 11.36
C PRO A 74 -7.11 -11.14 10.20
N GLU A 75 -7.66 -9.98 9.86
CA GLU A 75 -7.23 -9.09 8.78
C GLU A 75 -5.96 -8.30 9.12
N VAL A 76 -5.63 -8.17 10.39
CA VAL A 76 -4.43 -7.48 10.86
C VAL A 76 -3.20 -8.35 10.59
N LYS A 77 -2.19 -7.76 9.98
CA LYS A 77 -0.89 -8.36 9.70
C LYS A 77 0.10 -8.08 10.81
N GLU A 78 0.18 -6.81 11.21
CA GLU A 78 1.15 -6.32 12.17
C GLU A 78 0.61 -5.07 12.87
N ILE A 79 0.95 -4.90 14.13
CA ILE A 79 0.67 -3.70 14.92
C ILE A 79 1.99 -3.25 15.54
N ILE A 80 2.36 -1.99 15.28
CA ILE A 80 3.58 -1.39 15.79
C ILE A 80 3.18 -0.27 16.74
N TYR A 81 3.58 -0.38 18.01
CA TYR A 81 3.48 0.71 18.97
C TYR A 81 4.60 1.70 18.73
N ILE A 82 4.26 2.99 18.67
CA ILE A 82 5.19 4.10 18.53
C ILE A 82 4.98 5.02 19.71
N SER A 83 5.97 5.10 20.57
CA SER A 83 5.95 6.02 21.71
C SER A 83 6.08 7.48 21.25
N LYS A 84 5.74 8.42 22.13
CA LYS A 84 5.91 9.86 21.88
C LYS A 84 7.34 10.22 21.47
N ASP A 85 8.33 9.63 22.15
CA ASP A 85 9.75 9.89 21.88
C ASP A 85 10.21 9.29 20.57
N GLN A 86 9.75 8.07 20.24
CA GLN A 86 10.02 7.46 18.95
C GLN A 86 9.40 8.27 17.80
N ALA A 87 8.18 8.79 17.97
CA ALA A 87 7.54 9.66 16.98
C ALA A 87 8.35 10.94 16.74
N LEU A 88 8.89 11.55 17.79
CA LEU A 88 9.76 12.71 17.70
C LEU A 88 11.07 12.38 16.96
N GLU A 89 11.69 11.24 17.26
CA GLU A 89 12.92 10.80 16.60
C GLU A 89 12.68 10.50 15.11
N GLU A 90 11.58 9.79 14.76
CA GLU A 90 11.19 9.56 13.38
C GLU A 90 10.98 10.86 12.62
N PHE A 91 10.34 11.85 13.26
CA PHE A 91 10.13 13.16 12.67
C PHE A 91 11.46 13.87 12.42
N LYS A 92 12.34 13.94 13.41
CA LYS A 92 13.67 14.56 13.30
C LYS A 92 14.48 13.93 12.17
N LYS A 93 14.51 12.60 12.11
CA LYS A 93 15.23 11.87 11.06
C LYS A 93 14.67 12.12 9.66
N ARG A 94 13.33 12.21 9.55
CA ARG A 94 12.65 12.43 8.26
C ARG A 94 12.86 13.83 7.72
N TYR A 95 12.92 14.82 8.61
CA TYR A 95 12.97 16.24 8.26
C TYR A 95 14.28 16.90 8.68
N GLU A 96 15.38 16.15 8.86
CA GLU A 96 16.69 16.66 9.26
C GLU A 96 17.21 17.78 8.36
N ASN A 97 16.88 17.73 7.07
CA ASN A 97 17.29 18.72 6.08
C ASN A 97 16.29 19.89 5.92
N ASN A 98 15.28 19.99 6.79
CA ASN A 98 14.31 21.06 6.77
C ASN A 98 14.40 21.91 8.07
N PRO A 99 15.19 23.01 8.07
CA PRO A 99 15.41 23.79 9.27
C PRO A 99 14.12 24.41 9.83
N VAL A 100 13.17 24.80 8.97
CA VAL A 100 11.91 25.41 9.40
C VAL A 100 11.12 24.45 10.30
N LEU A 101 10.98 23.19 9.90
CA LEU A 101 10.26 22.18 10.70
C LEU A 101 11.02 21.84 11.98
N MET A 102 12.35 21.77 11.90
CA MET A 102 13.18 21.46 13.07
C MET A 102 13.12 22.57 14.12
N ASP A 103 13.13 23.83 13.69
CA ASP A 103 13.06 24.98 14.60
C ASP A 103 11.65 25.11 15.19
N SER A 104 10.58 24.86 14.41
CA SER A 104 9.21 24.84 14.91
C SER A 104 9.03 23.85 16.08
N VAL A 105 9.60 22.64 15.97
CA VAL A 105 9.52 21.66 17.08
C VAL A 105 10.29 22.12 18.32
N LYS A 106 11.43 22.80 18.14
CA LYS A 106 12.20 23.36 19.27
C LYS A 106 11.46 24.48 19.99
N GLU A 107 10.74 25.33 19.22
CA GLU A 107 9.99 26.46 19.77
C GLU A 107 8.82 26.02 20.65
N LEU A 108 8.25 24.82 20.43
CA LEU A 108 7.16 24.27 21.23
C LEU A 108 7.57 23.91 22.67
N GLY A 109 8.88 23.86 22.97
CA GLY A 109 9.41 23.65 24.33
C GLY A 109 9.14 22.27 24.94
N GLY A 110 8.56 21.34 24.21
CA GLY A 110 8.24 19.97 24.62
C GLY A 110 8.05 19.04 23.42
N ASN A 111 7.75 17.78 23.68
CA ASN A 111 7.44 16.82 22.65
C ASN A 111 5.95 16.98 22.20
N PRO A 112 5.68 17.47 20.98
CA PRO A 112 4.31 17.69 20.50
C PRO A 112 3.63 16.44 19.95
N PHE A 113 4.35 15.31 19.91
CA PHE A 113 3.84 14.09 19.31
C PHE A 113 3.10 13.23 20.33
N LEU A 114 2.11 12.49 19.82
CA LEU A 114 1.30 11.56 20.61
C LEU A 114 1.82 10.13 20.40
N ALA A 115 1.58 9.28 21.39
CA ALA A 115 1.75 7.84 21.21
C ALA A 115 0.75 7.33 20.18
N SER A 116 1.12 6.32 19.42
CA SER A 116 0.24 5.77 18.37
C SER A 116 0.44 4.28 18.16
N LEU A 117 -0.61 3.61 17.66
CA LEU A 117 -0.55 2.28 17.09
C LEU A 117 -0.63 2.38 15.58
N ARG A 118 0.38 1.87 14.90
CA ARG A 118 0.40 1.74 13.44
C ARG A 118 -0.02 0.33 13.07
N ILE A 119 -1.15 0.20 12.36
CA ILE A 119 -1.79 -1.07 12.06
C ILE A 119 -1.66 -1.34 10.57
N GLN A 120 -1.04 -2.45 10.22
CA GLN A 120 -0.91 -2.91 8.84
C GLN A 120 -1.91 -4.04 8.59
N ALA A 121 -2.74 -3.92 7.55
CA ALA A 121 -3.61 -4.98 7.10
C ALA A 121 -2.86 -6.02 6.25
N LYS A 122 -3.38 -7.25 6.18
CA LYS A 122 -2.85 -8.29 5.28
C LYS A 122 -3.08 -7.96 3.81
N GLN A 123 -4.18 -7.26 3.51
CA GLN A 123 -4.55 -6.85 2.15
C GLN A 123 -5.18 -5.45 2.17
N ALA A 124 -4.96 -4.67 1.12
CA ALA A 124 -5.45 -3.29 1.03
C ALA A 124 -6.97 -3.14 1.19
N GLY A 125 -7.76 -4.11 0.71
CA GLY A 125 -9.23 -4.09 0.85
C GLY A 125 -9.76 -4.31 2.27
N GLN A 126 -8.91 -4.74 3.21
CA GLN A 126 -9.31 -5.11 4.57
C GLN A 126 -9.26 -3.94 5.56
N TYR A 127 -8.74 -2.79 5.15
CA TYR A 127 -8.67 -1.62 6.05
C TYR A 127 -10.04 -1.18 6.55
N LYS A 128 -11.10 -1.31 5.74
CA LYS A 128 -12.48 -0.99 6.16
C LYS A 128 -12.98 -1.86 7.32
N VAL A 129 -12.56 -3.11 7.37
CA VAL A 129 -12.92 -4.03 8.46
C VAL A 129 -12.22 -3.58 9.75
N ILE A 130 -10.93 -3.26 9.65
CA ILE A 130 -10.13 -2.80 10.80
C ILE A 130 -10.66 -1.47 11.33
N THR A 131 -10.94 -0.50 10.44
CA THR A 131 -11.47 0.81 10.85
C THR A 131 -12.86 0.68 11.46
N GLY A 132 -13.75 -0.11 10.85
CA GLY A 132 -15.07 -0.37 11.43
C GLY A 132 -15.01 -1.08 12.78
N PHE A 133 -13.98 -1.88 13.02
CA PHE A 133 -13.76 -2.46 14.35
C PHE A 133 -13.33 -1.39 15.37
N ILE A 134 -12.38 -0.51 14.99
CA ILE A 134 -11.92 0.59 15.83
C ILE A 134 -13.07 1.52 16.19
N ASP A 135 -13.93 1.86 15.24
CA ASP A 135 -15.10 2.72 15.45
C ASP A 135 -16.14 2.08 16.40
N ASN A 136 -16.18 0.75 16.50
CA ASN A 136 -17.05 0.02 17.42
C ASN A 136 -16.44 -0.24 18.82
N LEU A 137 -15.12 -0.05 18.96
CA LEU A 137 -14.50 -0.10 20.27
C LEU A 137 -14.90 1.17 21.03
N SER A 138 -15.51 1.00 22.22
CA SER A 138 -15.86 2.13 23.11
C SER A 138 -14.59 2.72 23.77
N ILE A 139 -13.66 3.23 22.95
CA ILE A 139 -12.35 3.74 23.36
C ILE A 139 -12.15 5.22 22.99
N ASP A 140 -13.24 5.92 22.66
CA ASP A 140 -13.21 7.34 22.29
C ASP A 140 -12.61 8.24 23.40
N ASP A 141 -12.70 7.77 24.64
CA ASP A 141 -12.15 8.51 25.79
C ASP A 141 -10.61 8.59 25.75
N ILE A 142 -9.93 7.62 25.18
CA ILE A 142 -8.46 7.54 25.14
C ILE A 142 -7.88 7.82 23.75
N ILE A 143 -8.69 7.79 22.68
CA ILE A 143 -8.25 8.10 21.31
C ILE A 143 -8.40 9.61 21.07
N GLU A 144 -7.35 10.20 20.53
CA GLU A 144 -7.35 11.58 20.01
C GLU A 144 -7.80 11.61 18.55
N LYS A 145 -7.25 10.72 17.73
CA LYS A 145 -7.49 10.70 16.29
C LYS A 145 -7.17 9.33 15.70
N VAL A 146 -7.97 8.89 14.76
CA VAL A 146 -7.65 7.79 13.86
C VAL A 146 -7.30 8.36 12.49
N ASP A 147 -6.08 8.13 12.02
CA ASP A 147 -5.63 8.58 10.71
C ASP A 147 -5.65 7.40 9.74
N TYR A 148 -6.57 7.48 8.82
CA TYR A 148 -6.61 6.58 7.68
C TYR A 148 -5.71 7.19 6.62
N SER A 149 -4.57 6.56 6.32
CA SER A 149 -3.70 7.05 5.26
C SER A 149 -4.53 7.50 4.05
N GLN A 150 -4.45 8.78 3.68
CA GLN A 150 -5.25 9.42 2.62
C GLN A 150 -5.14 8.73 1.24
N ARG A 151 -4.36 7.67 1.14
CA ARG A 151 -4.14 6.88 -0.08
C ARG A 151 -5.17 5.78 -0.31
N GLN A 152 -6.11 5.56 0.62
CA GLN A 152 -7.19 4.56 0.43
C GLN A 152 -7.95 4.77 -0.89
N ASN A 153 -8.28 6.02 -1.22
CA ASN A 153 -8.99 6.33 -2.47
C ASN A 153 -8.19 5.95 -3.73
N VAL A 154 -6.86 6.00 -3.67
CA VAL A 154 -5.99 5.61 -4.78
C VAL A 154 -5.87 4.08 -4.87
N ILE A 155 -5.72 3.42 -3.73
CA ILE A 155 -5.61 1.96 -3.63
C ILE A 155 -6.92 1.29 -4.06
N GLU A 156 -8.08 1.79 -3.61
CA GLU A 156 -9.40 1.28 -4.02
C GLU A 156 -9.63 1.43 -5.54
N ARG A 157 -9.20 2.55 -6.13
CA ARG A 157 -9.28 2.76 -7.59
C ARG A 157 -8.36 1.81 -8.36
N ILE A 158 -7.14 1.61 -7.91
CA ILE A 158 -6.20 0.69 -8.54
C ILE A 158 -6.72 -0.75 -8.43
N PHE A 159 -7.23 -1.14 -7.26
CA PHE A 159 -7.78 -2.48 -7.04
C PHE A 159 -9.03 -2.74 -7.90
N SER A 160 -9.92 -1.75 -8.05
CA SER A 160 -11.10 -1.87 -8.92
C SER A 160 -10.73 -2.02 -10.40
N ILE A 161 -9.72 -1.29 -10.87
CA ILE A 161 -9.21 -1.39 -12.25
C ILE A 161 -8.56 -2.76 -12.49
N THR A 162 -7.75 -3.23 -11.55
CA THR A 162 -7.02 -4.50 -11.70
C THR A 162 -7.95 -5.70 -11.61
N SER A 163 -8.97 -5.66 -10.74
CA SER A 163 -9.99 -6.71 -10.64
C SER A 163 -10.89 -6.76 -11.86
N PHE A 164 -11.16 -5.61 -12.48
CA PHE A 164 -11.91 -5.54 -13.75
C PHE A 164 -11.11 -6.18 -14.90
N LEU A 165 -9.82 -5.87 -15.01
CA LEU A 165 -8.92 -6.45 -16.01
C LEU A 165 -8.72 -7.96 -15.81
N GLY A 166 -8.64 -8.43 -14.57
CA GLY A 166 -8.53 -9.84 -14.24
C GLY A 166 -9.77 -10.64 -14.62
N LYS A 167 -10.97 -10.07 -14.41
CA LYS A 167 -12.24 -10.71 -14.78
C LYS A 167 -12.47 -10.76 -16.31
N THR A 168 -12.02 -9.75 -17.04
CA THR A 168 -12.12 -9.73 -18.51
C THR A 168 -11.08 -10.64 -19.17
N GLY A 169 -9.90 -10.85 -18.54
CA GLY A 169 -8.89 -11.79 -19.04
C GLY A 169 -9.31 -13.27 -18.99
N ILE A 170 -10.19 -13.64 -18.05
CA ILE A 170 -10.71 -15.02 -17.93
C ILE A 170 -11.81 -15.31 -18.96
N LEU A 171 -12.40 -14.31 -19.58
CA LEU A 171 -13.48 -14.49 -20.57
C LEU A 171 -12.94 -14.85 -21.98
N PHE A 172 -11.63 -14.80 -22.20
CA PHE A 172 -10.95 -15.12 -23.46
C PHE A 172 -10.00 -16.35 -23.37
N SER A 173 -10.20 -17.20 -22.35
CA SER A 173 -9.44 -18.45 -22.23
C SER A 173 -10.30 -19.69 -22.44
#